data_abb74bbb8de8505afe4fb4b6a94aee35
#
_entry.id   abb74bbb8de8505afe4fb4b6a94aee35
#
_cell.length_a   1.000
_cell.length_b   1.000
_cell.length_c   1.000
_cell.angle_alpha   90.00
_cell.angle_beta   90.00
_cell.angle_gamma   90.00
#
_symmetry.space_group_name_H-M   'P 1'
#
loop_
_entity.id
_entity.type
_entity.pdbx_description
1 polymer ?
#
loop_
_entity_poly.entity_id
_entity_poly.type
_entity_poly.pdbx_seq_one_letter_code
_entity_poly.pdbx_strand_id
1 'polypeptide(L)'
;MGALRRILLAAALTWASVHGAASAQNPSPYAIDIPSWFTESFLDFRDDVRDAARDHRRLMIYFGQDGCPYCQALMTTNFSQRDIVDKMRRHFVAVALNLWGDRETTWIDGSTLPEKALARRLDVQFTPTLLFFDERGKVVVRLNGYYPPHRLEAVLDYVAGRHERNMSLATYLARHVRDPASPRLRDEAFFLPAPHDLRRHAGGKPLAVLFETAYCGPCDELHREGLQRPSVRALLDQFDVARFALGAPTALTTPAGQATTARAWATELGVTFTPTIVFFAADGREVFRIDAYLRPFHLESSLDYVASGAYRDEPSFQRYIQARAERIRAGGATVDLWK
;
A
#
# COMPACT_ATOMS: atom_id res chain seq x y z
N MET A 1 17.35 37.68 -86.83
CA MET A 1 16.85 38.65 -85.89
C MET A 1 15.94 37.83 -84.89
N GLY A 2 16.48 37.37 -83.85
CA GLY A 2 15.88 36.38 -82.96
C GLY A 2 15.38 36.95 -81.61
N ALA A 3 14.18 36.60 -81.25
CA ALA A 3 13.57 36.99 -80.01
C ALA A 3 13.76 35.82 -78.95
N LEU A 4 14.54 36.07 -77.94
CA LEU A 4 14.69 35.17 -76.79
C LEU A 4 13.43 35.21 -75.92
N ARG A 5 12.71 34.06 -75.81
CA ARG A 5 11.64 33.85 -74.82
C ARG A 5 12.27 33.36 -73.54
N ARG A 6 12.18 34.17 -72.46
CA ARG A 6 12.49 33.76 -71.11
C ARG A 6 11.31 33.02 -70.48
N ILE A 7 11.48 31.75 -70.15
CA ILE A 7 10.52 30.98 -69.41
C ILE A 7 10.85 31.13 -67.93
N LEU A 8 9.96 31.75 -67.13
CA LEU A 8 10.03 31.80 -65.68
C LEU A 8 9.36 30.53 -65.13
N LEU A 9 10.12 29.64 -64.59
CA LEU A 9 9.58 28.52 -63.76
C LEU A 9 9.29 29.07 -62.35
N ALA A 10 8.01 29.15 -62.00
CA ALA A 10 7.56 29.38 -60.65
C ALA A 10 7.56 28.03 -59.87
N ALA A 11 8.50 27.86 -58.97
CA ALA A 11 8.50 26.71 -58.05
C ALA A 11 7.54 27.00 -56.89
N ALA A 12 6.38 26.37 -56.90
CA ALA A 12 5.43 26.37 -55.81
C ALA A 12 5.93 25.39 -54.73
N LEU A 13 6.50 25.91 -53.62
CA LEU A 13 6.76 25.12 -52.43
C LEU A 13 5.44 24.86 -51.69
N THR A 14 4.91 23.66 -51.83
CA THR A 14 3.81 23.18 -51.00
C THR A 14 4.38 22.78 -49.63
N TRP A 15 4.14 23.56 -48.60
CA TRP A 15 4.31 23.20 -47.23
C TRP A 15 3.24 22.16 -46.85
N ALA A 16 3.62 20.90 -46.80
CA ALA A 16 2.80 19.86 -46.20
C ALA A 16 2.85 20.03 -44.69
N SER A 17 1.81 20.63 -44.12
CA SER A 17 1.60 20.67 -42.64
C SER A 17 1.33 19.26 -42.18
N VAL A 18 2.35 18.58 -41.63
CA VAL A 18 2.18 17.34 -40.89
C VAL A 18 1.48 17.70 -39.59
N HIS A 19 0.16 17.66 -39.61
CA HIS A 19 -0.63 17.64 -38.37
C HIS A 19 -0.42 16.27 -37.75
N GLY A 20 0.54 16.17 -36.79
CA GLY A 20 0.63 15.05 -35.89
C GLY A 20 -0.69 14.96 -35.13
N ALA A 21 -1.55 14.02 -35.51
CA ALA A 21 -2.67 13.63 -34.68
C ALA A 21 -2.12 13.17 -33.37
N ALA A 22 -2.24 14.00 -32.34
CA ALA A 22 -2.07 13.54 -30.95
C ALA A 22 -3.09 12.41 -30.77
N SER A 23 -2.62 11.18 -30.74
CA SER A 23 -3.45 10.03 -30.39
C SER A 23 -3.98 10.31 -28.99
N ALA A 24 -5.23 10.74 -28.89
CA ALA A 24 -5.97 10.71 -27.64
C ALA A 24 -5.94 9.25 -27.20
N GLN A 25 -5.08 8.93 -26.25
CA GLN A 25 -5.08 7.63 -25.61
C GLN A 25 -6.47 7.47 -25.00
N ASN A 26 -7.25 6.52 -25.51
CA ASN A 26 -8.50 6.15 -24.87
C ASN A 26 -8.16 5.83 -23.41
N PRO A 27 -8.86 6.45 -22.45
CA PRO A 27 -8.60 6.15 -21.04
C PRO A 27 -8.72 4.64 -20.85
N SER A 28 -7.77 4.05 -20.14
CA SER A 28 -7.82 2.63 -19.79
C SER A 28 -9.20 2.34 -19.18
N PRO A 29 -9.89 1.25 -19.58
CA PRO A 29 -11.17 0.89 -18.96
C PRO A 29 -11.03 0.60 -17.45
N TYR A 30 -9.81 0.58 -16.95
CA TYR A 30 -9.45 0.41 -15.54
C TYR A 30 -8.81 1.67 -14.94
N ALA A 31 -8.94 2.82 -15.58
CA ALA A 31 -8.48 4.09 -15.03
C ALA A 31 -9.17 4.37 -13.68
N ILE A 32 -8.40 4.90 -12.73
CA ILE A 32 -8.93 5.28 -11.42
C ILE A 32 -9.28 6.77 -11.46
N ASP A 33 -10.58 7.07 -11.38
CA ASP A 33 -11.07 8.44 -11.31
C ASP A 33 -10.72 9.06 -9.95
N ILE A 34 -9.81 10.01 -9.96
CA ILE A 34 -9.47 10.78 -8.77
C ILE A 34 -10.56 11.84 -8.54
N PRO A 35 -11.18 11.88 -7.35
CA PRO A 35 -12.24 12.84 -7.06
C PRO A 35 -11.76 14.29 -7.21
N SER A 36 -12.61 15.16 -7.75
CA SER A 36 -12.30 16.57 -8.02
C SER A 36 -11.95 17.41 -6.79
N TRP A 37 -12.15 16.89 -5.59
CA TRP A 37 -11.76 17.56 -4.35
C TRP A 37 -10.29 17.30 -3.96
N PHE A 38 -9.58 16.40 -4.65
CA PHE A 38 -8.14 16.32 -4.55
C PHE A 38 -7.52 17.61 -5.09
N THR A 39 -6.40 17.99 -4.48
CA THR A 39 -5.70 19.23 -4.84
C THR A 39 -4.78 18.98 -6.03
N GLU A 40 -4.90 19.81 -7.06
CA GLU A 40 -3.87 19.91 -8.09
C GLU A 40 -2.65 20.60 -7.48
N SER A 41 -1.56 19.85 -7.32
CA SER A 41 -0.31 20.32 -6.75
C SER A 41 0.77 20.42 -7.82
N PHE A 42 1.73 21.34 -7.64
CA PHE A 42 2.98 21.37 -8.40
C PHE A 42 3.97 20.27 -7.94
N LEU A 43 3.56 19.45 -6.96
CA LEU A 43 4.31 18.32 -6.41
C LEU A 43 5.63 18.73 -5.71
N ASP A 44 5.73 19.95 -5.20
CA ASP A 44 6.70 20.31 -4.18
C ASP A 44 6.05 20.12 -2.80
N PHE A 45 6.32 18.99 -2.17
CA PHE A 45 5.68 18.62 -0.91
C PHE A 45 6.09 19.45 0.29
N ARG A 46 7.20 20.22 0.20
CA ARG A 46 7.56 21.21 1.21
C ARG A 46 6.57 22.37 1.20
N ASP A 47 6.20 22.79 -0.01
CA ASP A 47 5.21 23.84 -0.23
C ASP A 47 3.81 23.36 0.16
N ASP A 48 3.43 22.15 -0.28
CA ASP A 48 2.13 21.54 0.06
C ASP A 48 1.95 21.40 1.58
N VAL A 49 2.98 20.98 2.32
CA VAL A 49 2.95 20.90 3.80
C VAL A 49 2.78 22.28 4.41
N ARG A 50 3.58 23.27 3.94
CA ARG A 50 3.54 24.64 4.47
C ARG A 50 2.18 25.29 4.22
N ASP A 51 1.63 25.11 3.02
CA ASP A 51 0.36 25.71 2.63
C ASP A 51 -0.81 25.02 3.36
N ALA A 52 -0.79 23.71 3.50
CA ALA A 52 -1.76 22.98 4.33
C ALA A 52 -1.71 23.47 5.79
N ALA A 53 -0.52 23.61 6.37
CA ALA A 53 -0.35 24.06 7.74
C ALA A 53 -0.87 25.50 7.97
N ARG A 54 -0.68 26.41 7.00
CA ARG A 54 -1.20 27.79 7.02
C ARG A 54 -2.72 27.79 7.09
N ASP A 55 -3.38 26.86 6.41
CA ASP A 55 -4.82 26.68 6.40
C ASP A 55 -5.34 25.80 7.57
N HIS A 56 -4.51 25.51 8.57
CA HIS A 56 -4.81 24.61 9.69
C HIS A 56 -5.17 23.17 9.26
N ARG A 57 -4.80 22.78 8.04
CA ARG A 57 -4.95 21.44 7.47
C ARG A 57 -3.62 20.67 7.49
N ARG A 58 -3.65 19.42 7.09
CA ARG A 58 -2.50 18.54 6.98
C ARG A 58 -2.42 17.93 5.58
N LEU A 59 -1.21 17.70 5.08
CA LEU A 59 -1.02 17.01 3.81
C LEU A 59 -1.38 15.53 3.94
N MET A 60 -2.10 15.01 2.96
CA MET A 60 -2.27 13.58 2.70
C MET A 60 -1.84 13.27 1.26
N ILE A 61 -0.93 12.32 1.08
CA ILE A 61 -0.52 11.83 -0.23
C ILE A 61 -1.12 10.45 -0.46
N TYR A 62 -1.80 10.28 -1.58
CA TYR A 62 -2.30 9.00 -2.07
C TYR A 62 -1.39 8.49 -3.19
N PHE A 63 -0.94 7.25 -3.08
CA PHE A 63 -0.31 6.51 -4.16
C PHE A 63 -1.29 5.46 -4.69
N GLY A 64 -1.60 5.54 -5.98
CA GLY A 64 -2.45 4.59 -6.68
C GLY A 64 -1.91 4.19 -8.03
N GLN A 65 -2.66 3.35 -8.72
CA GLN A 65 -2.39 2.92 -10.09
C GLN A 65 -3.69 2.49 -10.77
N ASP A 66 -3.70 2.53 -12.09
CA ASP A 66 -4.80 1.99 -12.88
C ASP A 66 -4.90 0.47 -12.72
N GLY A 67 -6.10 -0.06 -12.83
CA GLY A 67 -6.35 -1.49 -12.69
C GLY A 67 -6.26 -2.03 -11.26
N CYS A 68 -6.12 -1.15 -10.26
CA CYS A 68 -6.06 -1.52 -8.86
C CYS A 68 -7.47 -1.60 -8.25
N PRO A 69 -8.01 -2.77 -7.93
CA PRO A 69 -9.37 -2.90 -7.41
C PRO A 69 -9.54 -2.27 -6.02
N TYR A 70 -8.50 -2.30 -5.18
CA TYR A 70 -8.52 -1.64 -3.87
C TYR A 70 -8.51 -0.11 -3.99
N CYS A 71 -7.82 0.44 -5.00
CA CYS A 71 -7.85 1.87 -5.30
C CYS A 71 -9.25 2.28 -5.75
N GLN A 72 -9.87 1.49 -6.61
CA GLN A 72 -11.25 1.72 -7.02
C GLN A 72 -12.21 1.66 -5.84
N ALA A 73 -12.09 0.66 -4.96
CA ALA A 73 -12.89 0.55 -3.75
C ALA A 73 -12.72 1.76 -2.82
N LEU A 74 -11.49 2.27 -2.65
CA LEU A 74 -11.23 3.49 -1.88
C LEU A 74 -11.99 4.68 -2.46
N MET A 75 -11.98 4.87 -3.78
CA MET A 75 -12.66 6.00 -4.45
C MET A 75 -14.17 5.84 -4.41
N THR A 76 -14.70 4.64 -4.73
CA THR A 76 -16.14 4.41 -4.88
C THR A 76 -16.87 4.09 -3.57
N THR A 77 -16.17 3.62 -2.54
CA THR A 77 -16.78 3.24 -1.26
C THR A 77 -16.47 4.23 -0.16
N ASN A 78 -15.21 4.65 0.01
CA ASN A 78 -14.83 5.56 1.08
C ASN A 78 -14.99 7.03 0.66
N PHE A 79 -14.38 7.42 -0.46
CA PHE A 79 -14.36 8.80 -0.94
C PHE A 79 -15.63 9.21 -1.70
N SER A 80 -16.67 8.37 -1.70
CA SER A 80 -18.05 8.71 -2.07
C SER A 80 -18.92 9.04 -0.87
N GLN A 81 -18.50 8.71 0.38
CA GLN A 81 -19.27 9.01 1.58
C GLN A 81 -19.09 10.48 1.97
N ARG A 82 -20.20 11.18 2.15
CA ARG A 82 -20.19 12.63 2.41
C ARG A 82 -19.41 12.99 3.66
N ASP A 83 -19.58 12.27 4.75
CA ASP A 83 -18.93 12.50 6.05
C ASP A 83 -17.39 12.36 5.93
N ILE A 84 -16.91 11.35 5.24
CA ILE A 84 -15.49 11.17 4.95
C ILE A 84 -14.97 12.31 4.07
N VAL A 85 -15.69 12.65 2.98
CA VAL A 85 -15.28 13.72 2.07
C VAL A 85 -15.27 15.08 2.77
N ASP A 86 -16.28 15.38 3.56
CA ASP A 86 -16.35 16.64 4.31
C ASP A 86 -15.22 16.73 5.35
N LYS A 87 -14.88 15.62 6.01
CA LYS A 87 -13.74 15.54 6.92
C LYS A 87 -12.40 15.71 6.18
N MET A 88 -12.25 15.06 5.02
CA MET A 88 -11.06 15.23 4.18
C MET A 88 -10.88 16.68 3.77
N ARG A 89 -11.90 17.30 3.20
CA ARG A 89 -11.84 18.71 2.75
C ARG A 89 -11.55 19.70 3.88
N ARG A 90 -12.09 19.42 5.08
CA ARG A 90 -11.91 20.31 6.25
C ARG A 90 -10.51 20.23 6.83
N HIS A 91 -9.91 19.05 6.88
CA HIS A 91 -8.70 18.81 7.66
C HIS A 91 -7.47 18.46 6.83
N PHE A 92 -7.65 18.15 5.54
CA PHE A 92 -6.55 17.69 4.70
C PHE A 92 -6.45 18.42 3.37
N VAL A 93 -5.22 18.53 2.88
CA VAL A 93 -4.88 18.75 1.46
C VAL A 93 -4.52 17.38 0.92
N ALA A 94 -5.29 16.88 -0.04
CA ALA A 94 -5.10 15.54 -0.60
C ALA A 94 -4.44 15.65 -1.98
N VAL A 95 -3.29 15.04 -2.17
CA VAL A 95 -2.54 15.00 -3.42
C VAL A 95 -2.44 13.56 -3.93
N ALA A 96 -2.72 13.36 -5.22
CA ALA A 96 -2.65 12.03 -5.84
C ALA A 96 -1.38 11.85 -6.66
N LEU A 97 -0.72 10.71 -6.44
CA LEU A 97 0.44 10.23 -7.20
C LEU A 97 0.13 8.89 -7.87
N ASN A 98 0.68 8.73 -9.08
CA ASN A 98 0.67 7.44 -9.76
C ASN A 98 1.94 6.66 -9.42
N LEU A 99 1.79 5.42 -8.93
CA LEU A 99 2.91 4.53 -8.60
C LEU A 99 3.91 4.37 -9.76
N TRP A 100 3.45 4.47 -11.00
CA TRP A 100 4.23 4.33 -12.24
C TRP A 100 4.50 5.66 -12.95
N GLY A 101 4.08 6.77 -12.33
CA GLY A 101 4.12 8.10 -12.93
C GLY A 101 5.53 8.64 -13.14
N ASP A 102 5.63 9.56 -14.09
CA ASP A 102 6.88 10.22 -14.48
C ASP A 102 6.89 11.72 -14.15
N ARG A 103 5.82 12.25 -13.54
CA ARG A 103 5.83 13.66 -13.11
C ARG A 103 6.94 13.87 -12.10
N GLU A 104 7.66 14.98 -12.22
CA GLU A 104 8.69 15.36 -11.27
C GLU A 104 8.05 15.75 -9.93
N THR A 105 8.64 15.28 -8.84
CA THR A 105 8.20 15.59 -7.47
C THR A 105 9.38 16.09 -6.66
N THR A 106 9.17 17.05 -5.78
CA THR A 106 10.16 17.47 -4.79
C THR A 106 9.74 17.01 -3.41
N TRP A 107 10.53 16.11 -2.81
CA TRP A 107 10.25 15.55 -1.50
C TRP A 107 10.53 16.54 -0.36
N ILE A 108 10.13 16.20 0.86
CA ILE A 108 10.28 17.03 2.07
C ILE A 108 11.75 17.41 2.35
N ASP A 109 12.71 16.55 2.00
CA ASP A 109 14.15 16.81 2.16
C ASP A 109 14.77 17.64 1.01
N GLY A 110 13.95 18.07 0.04
CA GLY A 110 14.38 18.85 -1.13
C GLY A 110 14.87 18.01 -2.30
N SER A 111 14.91 16.68 -2.18
CA SER A 111 15.29 15.81 -3.30
C SER A 111 14.20 15.77 -4.37
N THR A 112 14.61 15.83 -5.64
CA THR A 112 13.73 15.79 -6.80
C THR A 112 13.78 14.42 -7.46
N LEU A 113 12.62 13.79 -7.64
CA LEU A 113 12.48 12.43 -8.17
C LEU A 113 11.18 12.33 -8.98
N PRO A 114 11.12 11.52 -10.06
CA PRO A 114 9.84 11.17 -10.66
C PRO A 114 8.99 10.32 -9.70
N GLU A 115 7.67 10.40 -9.81
CA GLU A 115 6.69 9.72 -8.93
C GLU A 115 7.08 8.26 -8.66
N LYS A 116 7.40 7.49 -9.71
CA LYS A 116 7.79 6.08 -9.61
C LYS A 116 9.08 5.86 -8.82
N ALA A 117 10.02 6.81 -8.86
CA ALA A 117 11.25 6.72 -8.09
C ALA A 117 11.01 7.12 -6.63
N LEU A 118 10.17 8.11 -6.39
CA LEU A 118 9.71 8.49 -5.06
C LEU A 118 8.96 7.33 -4.39
N ALA A 119 8.05 6.69 -5.11
CA ALA A 119 7.31 5.52 -4.60
C ALA A 119 8.27 4.38 -4.18
N ARG A 120 9.29 4.09 -5.00
CA ARG A 120 10.33 3.09 -4.63
C ARG A 120 11.13 3.51 -3.41
N ARG A 121 11.55 4.78 -3.34
CA ARG A 121 12.29 5.31 -2.19
C ARG A 121 11.49 5.23 -0.89
N LEU A 122 10.17 5.41 -0.98
CA LEU A 122 9.25 5.33 0.15
C LEU A 122 8.75 3.90 0.40
N ASP A 123 9.30 2.91 -0.30
CA ASP A 123 8.91 1.49 -0.19
C ASP A 123 7.38 1.29 -0.32
N VAL A 124 6.78 1.89 -1.35
CA VAL A 124 5.35 1.71 -1.66
C VAL A 124 5.14 0.37 -2.35
N GLN A 125 4.86 -0.66 -1.56
CA GLN A 125 4.66 -2.04 -2.05
C GLN A 125 3.18 -2.35 -2.36
N PHE A 126 2.24 -1.58 -1.82
CA PHE A 126 0.80 -1.77 -2.00
C PHE A 126 0.13 -0.51 -2.54
N THR A 127 -0.94 -0.71 -3.29
CA THR A 127 -1.85 0.38 -3.69
C THR A 127 -3.29 0.02 -3.27
N PRO A 128 -4.03 0.99 -2.73
CA PRO A 128 -3.60 2.35 -2.39
C PRO A 128 -2.62 2.39 -1.22
N THR A 129 -1.72 3.37 -1.20
CA THR A 129 -0.99 3.77 0.01
C THR A 129 -1.35 5.21 0.32
N LEU A 130 -1.70 5.50 1.59
CA LEU A 130 -1.97 6.84 2.07
C LEU A 130 -0.91 7.25 3.09
N LEU A 131 -0.28 8.39 2.86
CA LEU A 131 0.66 9.00 3.81
C LEU A 131 0.04 10.27 4.38
N PHE A 132 -0.06 10.36 5.69
CA PHE A 132 -0.52 11.54 6.40
C PHE A 132 0.64 12.22 7.11
N PHE A 133 0.72 13.54 7.01
CA PHE A 133 1.83 14.32 7.52
C PHE A 133 1.40 15.20 8.69
N ASP A 134 2.36 15.52 9.56
CA ASP A 134 2.21 16.63 10.50
C ASP A 134 2.55 17.96 9.82
N GLU A 135 2.44 19.04 10.57
CA GLU A 135 2.68 20.41 10.11
C GLU A 135 4.16 20.71 9.79
N ARG A 136 5.08 19.75 10.08
CA ARG A 136 6.51 19.81 9.82
C ARG A 136 6.96 18.92 8.67
N GLY A 137 6.02 18.21 8.04
CA GLY A 137 6.31 17.28 6.96
C GLY A 137 6.80 15.90 7.42
N LYS A 138 6.63 15.56 8.71
CA LYS A 138 6.87 14.19 9.19
C LYS A 138 5.65 13.33 8.90
N VAL A 139 5.86 12.15 8.33
CA VAL A 139 4.79 11.14 8.19
C VAL A 139 4.39 10.66 9.58
N VAL A 140 3.13 10.86 9.96
CA VAL A 140 2.55 10.44 11.26
C VAL A 140 1.69 9.21 11.14
N VAL A 141 1.10 8.95 9.96
CA VAL A 141 0.36 7.73 9.65
C VAL A 141 0.67 7.30 8.23
N ARG A 142 0.85 6.01 8.05
CA ARG A 142 0.93 5.33 6.77
C ARG A 142 -0.11 4.21 6.74
N LEU A 143 -0.95 4.19 5.72
CA LEU A 143 -1.88 3.11 5.43
C LEU A 143 -1.43 2.40 4.15
N ASN A 144 -1.24 1.08 4.22
CA ASN A 144 -0.92 0.25 3.06
C ASN A 144 -2.15 -0.63 2.74
N GLY A 145 -2.73 -0.46 1.55
CA GLY A 145 -3.92 -1.20 1.12
C GLY A 145 -5.24 -0.51 1.48
N TYR A 146 -6.33 -1.26 1.37
CA TYR A 146 -7.69 -0.76 1.59
C TYR A 146 -8.14 -0.97 3.03
N TYR A 147 -8.76 0.05 3.61
CA TYR A 147 -9.39 0.02 4.92
C TYR A 147 -10.89 0.34 4.78
N PRO A 148 -11.79 -0.40 5.46
CA PRO A 148 -13.21 -0.10 5.46
C PRO A 148 -13.50 1.33 5.94
N PRO A 149 -14.62 1.95 5.50
CA PRO A 149 -14.93 3.36 5.81
C PRO A 149 -14.78 3.74 7.27
N HIS A 150 -15.38 3.00 8.21
CA HIS A 150 -15.32 3.30 9.64
C HIS A 150 -13.90 3.25 10.23
N ARG A 151 -13.01 2.40 9.68
CA ARG A 151 -11.61 2.35 10.09
C ARG A 151 -10.82 3.51 9.50
N LEU A 152 -11.04 3.84 8.23
CA LEU A 152 -10.44 5.03 7.62
C LEU A 152 -10.88 6.28 8.36
N GLU A 153 -12.16 6.40 8.67
CA GLU A 153 -12.71 7.54 9.41
C GLU A 153 -12.02 7.73 10.77
N ALA A 154 -11.84 6.65 11.52
CA ALA A 154 -11.11 6.70 12.80
C ALA A 154 -9.65 7.16 12.63
N VAL A 155 -8.99 6.76 11.53
CA VAL A 155 -7.64 7.25 11.21
C VAL A 155 -7.67 8.76 10.89
N LEU A 156 -8.66 9.22 10.12
CA LEU A 156 -8.81 10.65 9.82
C LEU A 156 -9.01 11.46 11.10
N ASP A 157 -9.85 10.97 12.04
CA ASP A 157 -10.07 11.61 13.35
C ASP A 157 -8.78 11.64 14.18
N TYR A 158 -8.02 10.55 14.17
CA TYR A 158 -6.72 10.49 14.85
C TYR A 158 -5.75 11.55 14.34
N VAL A 159 -5.62 11.66 13.02
CA VAL A 159 -4.69 12.62 12.40
C VAL A 159 -5.20 14.06 12.54
N ALA A 160 -6.48 14.31 12.26
CA ALA A 160 -7.09 15.62 12.38
C ALA A 160 -7.04 16.15 13.82
N GLY A 161 -7.27 15.27 14.80
CA GLY A 161 -7.20 15.58 16.23
C GLY A 161 -5.78 15.66 16.81
N ARG A 162 -4.75 15.40 16.00
CA ARG A 162 -3.33 15.41 16.42
C ARG A 162 -3.05 14.45 17.58
N HIS A 163 -3.76 13.31 17.60
CA HIS A 163 -3.67 12.33 18.70
C HIS A 163 -2.31 11.63 18.74
N GLU A 164 -1.53 11.64 17.65
CA GLU A 164 -0.16 11.11 17.61
C GLU A 164 0.78 11.75 18.64
N ARG A 165 0.42 12.93 19.15
CA ARG A 165 1.17 13.62 20.20
C ARG A 165 1.03 12.97 21.57
N ASN A 166 -0.06 12.20 21.78
CA ASN A 166 -0.42 11.68 23.10
C ASN A 166 -0.53 10.16 23.15
N MET A 167 -0.79 9.50 22.01
CA MET A 167 -0.95 8.06 21.96
C MET A 167 -0.63 7.49 20.57
N SER A 168 -0.30 6.21 20.50
CA SER A 168 -0.12 5.50 19.23
C SER A 168 -1.45 5.28 18.50
N LEU A 169 -1.40 5.19 17.17
CA LEU A 169 -2.57 4.87 16.35
C LEU A 169 -3.20 3.53 16.77
N ALA A 170 -2.39 2.50 17.05
CA ALA A 170 -2.90 1.20 17.53
C ALA A 170 -3.73 1.35 18.81
N THR A 171 -3.25 2.15 19.77
CA THR A 171 -3.99 2.43 21.01
C THR A 171 -5.28 3.19 20.74
N TYR A 172 -5.24 4.15 19.82
CA TYR A 172 -6.41 4.93 19.44
C TYR A 172 -7.48 4.03 18.80
N LEU A 173 -7.10 3.25 17.80
CA LEU A 173 -8.02 2.35 17.10
C LEU A 173 -8.62 1.30 18.06
N ALA A 174 -7.83 0.72 18.95
CA ALA A 174 -8.33 -0.23 19.94
C ALA A 174 -9.41 0.35 20.87
N ARG A 175 -9.43 1.68 21.07
CA ARG A 175 -10.42 2.38 21.90
C ARG A 175 -11.65 2.83 21.12
N HIS A 176 -11.50 3.16 19.84
CA HIS A 176 -12.54 3.85 19.05
C HIS A 176 -13.16 2.99 17.95
N VAL A 177 -12.49 1.88 17.57
CA VAL A 177 -12.98 0.99 16.51
C VAL A 177 -13.28 -0.37 17.11
N ARG A 178 -14.51 -0.84 16.93
CA ARG A 178 -14.92 -2.21 17.26
C ARG A 178 -15.69 -2.78 16.08
N ASP A 179 -15.18 -3.87 15.52
CA ASP A 179 -15.92 -4.64 14.54
C ASP A 179 -16.83 -5.66 15.24
N PRO A 180 -17.96 -6.04 14.64
CA PRO A 180 -18.73 -7.20 15.06
C PRO A 180 -17.94 -8.47 14.70
N ALA A 181 -17.04 -8.91 15.58
CA ALA A 181 -16.10 -9.99 15.33
C ALA A 181 -15.85 -10.82 16.59
N SER A 182 -15.08 -11.90 16.45
CA SER A 182 -14.74 -12.80 17.56
C SER A 182 -14.11 -12.07 18.74
N PRO A 183 -14.58 -12.32 19.98
CA PRO A 183 -13.96 -11.79 21.17
C PRO A 183 -12.63 -12.49 21.52
N ARG A 184 -12.25 -13.52 20.77
CA ARG A 184 -11.04 -14.32 20.97
C ARG A 184 -10.28 -14.41 19.66
N LEU A 185 -8.97 -14.49 19.76
CA LEU A 185 -8.12 -14.83 18.63
C LEU A 185 -8.44 -16.26 18.18
N ARG A 186 -8.45 -16.47 16.86
CA ARG A 186 -8.60 -17.82 16.29
C ARG A 186 -7.27 -18.55 16.38
N ASP A 187 -7.33 -19.83 16.62
CA ASP A 187 -6.16 -20.71 16.65
C ASP A 187 -6.15 -21.62 15.42
N GLU A 188 -4.95 -21.89 14.92
CA GLU A 188 -4.72 -22.75 13.77
C GLU A 188 -3.64 -23.77 14.08
N ALA A 189 -3.81 -25.00 13.62
CA ALA A 189 -2.89 -26.10 13.94
C ALA A 189 -1.46 -25.90 13.40
N PHE A 190 -1.25 -24.96 12.48
CA PHE A 190 0.07 -24.64 11.93
C PHE A 190 0.80 -23.53 12.66
N PHE A 191 0.19 -22.91 13.66
CA PHE A 191 0.89 -21.92 14.48
C PHE A 191 1.90 -22.60 15.41
N LEU A 192 3.10 -22.01 15.47
CA LEU A 192 4.13 -22.46 16.41
C LEU A 192 3.63 -22.39 17.85
N PRO A 193 3.75 -23.47 18.62
CA PRO A 193 3.35 -23.48 20.03
C PRO A 193 4.33 -22.70 20.89
N ALA A 194 3.92 -22.37 22.12
CA ALA A 194 4.85 -21.91 23.17
C ALA A 194 5.79 -23.05 23.60
N PRO A 195 7.03 -22.73 24.05
CA PRO A 195 7.64 -21.40 24.10
C PRO A 195 8.01 -20.87 22.72
N HIS A 196 7.80 -19.56 22.49
CA HIS A 196 8.01 -18.94 21.18
C HIS A 196 9.48 -18.54 21.00
N ASP A 197 10.29 -19.48 20.58
CA ASP A 197 11.66 -19.22 20.10
C ASP A 197 11.63 -19.07 18.57
N LEU A 198 11.74 -17.81 18.10
CA LEU A 198 11.65 -17.48 16.68
C LEU A 198 13.02 -17.29 16.03
N ARG A 199 14.11 -17.64 16.69
CA ARG A 199 15.46 -17.52 16.12
C ARG A 199 15.53 -18.16 14.76
N ARG A 200 16.17 -17.45 13.82
CA ARG A 200 16.40 -17.94 12.46
C ARG A 200 17.84 -18.37 12.28
N HIS A 201 18.03 -19.27 11.35
CA HIS A 201 19.36 -19.75 10.96
C HIS A 201 19.36 -20.05 9.47
N ALA A 202 20.52 -19.93 8.85
CA ALA A 202 20.69 -20.16 7.43
C ALA A 202 20.21 -21.57 7.01
N GLY A 203 19.45 -21.65 5.94
CA GLY A 203 18.88 -22.90 5.43
C GLY A 203 17.55 -23.31 6.10
N GLY A 204 17.08 -22.58 7.12
CA GLY A 204 15.77 -22.79 7.71
C GLY A 204 14.63 -22.21 6.85
N LYS A 205 13.40 -22.51 7.25
CA LYS A 205 12.22 -21.89 6.63
C LYS A 205 12.18 -20.40 6.93
N PRO A 206 11.63 -19.58 6.03
CA PRO A 206 11.23 -18.21 6.37
C PRO A 206 10.15 -18.23 7.48
N LEU A 207 10.02 -17.13 8.19
CA LEU A 207 9.04 -16.98 9.27
C LEU A 207 7.98 -15.98 8.87
N ALA A 208 6.71 -16.33 9.11
CA ALA A 208 5.58 -15.41 9.04
C ALA A 208 5.06 -15.15 10.45
N VAL A 209 5.01 -13.90 10.87
CA VAL A 209 4.50 -13.49 12.19
C VAL A 209 3.22 -12.71 12.02
N LEU A 210 2.12 -13.29 12.51
CA LEU A 210 0.78 -12.71 12.46
C LEU A 210 0.49 -11.97 13.76
N PHE A 211 0.19 -10.67 13.66
CA PHE A 211 -0.30 -9.85 14.76
C PHE A 211 -1.79 -9.58 14.60
N GLU A 212 -2.57 -9.89 15.62
CA GLU A 212 -4.02 -9.78 15.63
C GLU A 212 -4.56 -9.17 16.92
N THR A 213 -5.83 -8.80 16.93
CA THR A 213 -6.57 -8.39 18.12
C THR A 213 -7.92 -9.10 18.19
N ALA A 214 -8.49 -9.20 19.39
CA ALA A 214 -9.90 -9.52 19.54
C ALA A 214 -10.78 -8.43 18.92
N TYR A 215 -12.01 -8.78 18.55
CA TYR A 215 -12.97 -7.89 17.89
C TYR A 215 -12.42 -7.26 16.60
N CYS A 216 -11.71 -8.06 15.81
CA CYS A 216 -11.11 -7.66 14.54
C CYS A 216 -11.79 -8.40 13.40
N GLY A 217 -12.74 -7.75 12.71
CA GLY A 217 -13.45 -8.31 11.56
C GLY A 217 -12.52 -8.78 10.43
N PRO A 218 -11.55 -7.94 10.00
CA PRO A 218 -10.55 -8.35 9.02
C PRO A 218 -9.69 -9.54 9.45
N CYS A 219 -9.42 -9.72 10.76
CA CYS A 219 -8.70 -10.91 11.25
C CYS A 219 -9.57 -12.16 11.10
N ASP A 220 -10.85 -12.08 11.49
CA ASP A 220 -11.80 -13.18 11.30
C ASP A 220 -11.96 -13.55 9.82
N GLU A 221 -11.99 -12.56 8.93
CA GLU A 221 -12.06 -12.76 7.49
C GLU A 221 -10.79 -13.43 6.95
N LEU A 222 -9.61 -12.99 7.39
CA LEU A 222 -8.33 -13.62 7.05
C LEU A 222 -8.34 -15.11 7.38
N HIS A 223 -8.78 -15.47 8.59
CA HIS A 223 -8.86 -16.88 8.99
C HIS A 223 -9.88 -17.65 8.17
N ARG A 224 -11.09 -17.10 7.93
CA ARG A 224 -12.18 -17.80 7.26
C ARG A 224 -11.97 -17.92 5.75
N GLU A 225 -11.57 -16.82 5.09
CA GLU A 225 -11.51 -16.72 3.64
C GLU A 225 -10.10 -16.90 3.07
N GLY A 226 -9.07 -16.56 3.86
CA GLY A 226 -7.66 -16.63 3.47
C GLY A 226 -7.00 -17.94 3.89
N LEU A 227 -6.78 -18.11 5.20
CA LEU A 227 -5.92 -19.17 5.74
C LEU A 227 -6.49 -20.60 5.56
N GLN A 228 -7.79 -20.75 5.31
CA GLN A 228 -8.40 -22.07 5.08
C GLN A 228 -8.32 -22.53 3.61
N ARG A 229 -7.88 -21.67 2.69
CA ARG A 229 -7.75 -22.06 1.28
C ARG A 229 -6.63 -23.08 1.09
N PRO A 230 -6.86 -24.17 0.32
CA PRO A 230 -5.84 -25.20 0.07
C PRO A 230 -4.54 -24.62 -0.53
N SER A 231 -4.67 -23.64 -1.46
CA SER A 231 -3.52 -22.96 -2.08
C SER A 231 -2.71 -22.15 -1.07
N VAL A 232 -3.38 -21.44 -0.15
CA VAL A 232 -2.72 -20.69 0.93
C VAL A 232 -2.06 -21.66 1.92
N ARG A 233 -2.72 -22.77 2.27
CA ARG A 233 -2.15 -23.79 3.18
C ARG A 233 -0.88 -24.39 2.61
N ALA A 234 -0.87 -24.76 1.33
CA ALA A 234 0.32 -25.29 0.66
C ALA A 234 1.50 -24.30 0.65
N LEU A 235 1.23 -23.00 0.57
CA LEU A 235 2.24 -21.97 0.71
C LEU A 235 2.72 -21.81 2.16
N LEU A 236 1.79 -21.83 3.13
CA LEU A 236 2.13 -21.73 4.55
C LEU A 236 3.00 -22.88 5.04
N ASP A 237 2.89 -24.07 4.44
CA ASP A 237 3.76 -25.22 4.74
C ASP A 237 5.25 -24.93 4.50
N GLN A 238 5.56 -23.89 3.69
CA GLN A 238 6.93 -23.45 3.44
C GLN A 238 7.45 -22.47 4.50
N PHE A 239 6.63 -22.08 5.47
CA PHE A 239 6.96 -21.15 6.56
C PHE A 239 6.92 -21.83 7.93
N ASP A 240 7.66 -21.27 8.88
CA ASP A 240 7.28 -21.31 10.26
C ASP A 240 6.29 -20.15 10.50
N VAL A 241 5.16 -20.40 11.16
CA VAL A 241 4.13 -19.39 11.35
C VAL A 241 3.87 -19.16 12.84
N ALA A 242 4.11 -17.95 13.31
CA ALA A 242 3.78 -17.55 14.68
C ALA A 242 2.62 -16.55 14.69
N ARG A 243 1.79 -16.60 15.75
CA ARG A 243 0.68 -15.66 15.93
C ARG A 243 0.73 -15.07 17.33
N PHE A 244 0.56 -13.73 17.41
CA PHE A 244 0.53 -12.99 18.65
C PHE A 244 -0.66 -12.04 18.71
N ALA A 245 -1.22 -11.89 19.92
CA ALA A 245 -2.11 -10.78 20.18
C ALA A 245 -1.31 -9.48 20.23
N LEU A 246 -1.70 -8.49 19.43
CA LEU A 246 -1.13 -7.15 19.49
C LEU A 246 -1.35 -6.56 20.89
N GLY A 247 -0.27 -6.21 21.57
CA GLY A 247 -0.32 -5.68 22.93
C GLY A 247 -0.26 -6.74 24.05
N ALA A 248 -0.13 -8.04 23.73
CA ALA A 248 0.03 -9.08 24.76
C ALA A 248 1.44 -9.08 25.39
N PRO A 249 1.55 -9.41 26.69
CA PRO A 249 2.83 -9.57 27.37
C PRO A 249 3.47 -10.94 27.11
N THR A 250 3.07 -11.66 26.05
CA THR A 250 3.57 -13.00 25.72
C THR A 250 5.07 -12.94 25.47
N ALA A 251 5.84 -13.70 26.25
CA ALA A 251 7.28 -13.78 26.11
C ALA A 251 7.67 -14.52 24.83
N LEU A 252 8.70 -14.03 24.15
CA LEU A 252 9.26 -14.64 22.95
C LEU A 252 10.75 -14.31 22.79
N THR A 253 11.43 -15.08 21.93
CA THR A 253 12.74 -14.74 21.41
C THR A 253 12.58 -14.33 19.94
N THR A 254 13.09 -13.16 19.56
CA THR A 254 12.96 -12.63 18.18
C THR A 254 13.79 -13.45 17.18
N PRO A 255 13.61 -13.26 15.87
CA PRO A 255 14.46 -13.87 14.84
C PRO A 255 15.95 -13.59 15.03
N ALA A 256 16.31 -12.45 15.59
CA ALA A 256 17.68 -12.05 15.91
C ALA A 256 18.20 -12.60 17.26
N GLY A 257 17.38 -13.38 17.99
CA GLY A 257 17.77 -13.99 19.26
C GLY A 257 17.56 -13.12 20.51
N GLN A 258 16.83 -12.03 20.40
CA GLN A 258 16.56 -11.09 21.49
C GLN A 258 15.35 -11.54 22.31
N ALA A 259 15.48 -11.68 23.63
CA ALA A 259 14.36 -11.95 24.52
C ALA A 259 13.50 -10.69 24.70
N THR A 260 12.20 -10.81 24.46
CA THR A 260 11.25 -9.69 24.51
C THR A 260 9.83 -10.18 24.78
N THR A 261 8.85 -9.28 24.64
CA THR A 261 7.42 -9.62 24.63
C THR A 261 6.77 -9.24 23.31
N ALA A 262 5.66 -9.90 22.96
CA ALA A 262 4.90 -9.60 21.74
C ALA A 262 4.53 -8.11 21.65
N ARG A 263 4.15 -7.48 22.77
CA ARG A 263 3.86 -6.04 22.84
C ARG A 263 5.07 -5.18 22.49
N ALA A 264 6.20 -5.43 23.12
CA ALA A 264 7.40 -4.63 22.92
C ALA A 264 7.91 -4.79 21.47
N TRP A 265 7.93 -6.03 20.99
CA TRP A 265 8.39 -6.31 19.63
C TRP A 265 7.45 -5.76 18.55
N ALA A 266 6.13 -5.85 18.72
CA ALA A 266 5.19 -5.22 17.82
C ALA A 266 5.38 -3.69 17.74
N THR A 267 5.71 -3.05 18.88
CA THR A 267 6.03 -1.61 18.94
C THR A 267 7.34 -1.32 18.19
N GLU A 268 8.37 -2.12 18.39
CA GLU A 268 9.66 -2.01 17.69
C GLU A 268 9.50 -2.17 16.17
N LEU A 269 8.70 -3.16 15.74
CA LEU A 269 8.35 -3.38 14.33
C LEU A 269 7.41 -2.32 13.74
N GLY A 270 6.88 -1.41 14.57
CA GLY A 270 5.93 -0.40 14.12
C GLY A 270 4.57 -0.96 13.71
N VAL A 271 4.15 -2.11 14.24
CA VAL A 271 2.84 -2.71 13.94
C VAL A 271 1.74 -1.84 14.55
N THR A 272 0.90 -1.27 13.70
CA THR A 272 -0.18 -0.35 14.08
C THR A 272 -1.58 -0.86 13.75
N PHE A 273 -1.69 -1.81 12.84
CA PHE A 273 -2.95 -2.37 12.36
C PHE A 273 -3.04 -3.87 12.60
N THR A 274 -4.25 -4.39 12.52
CA THR A 274 -4.52 -5.84 12.56
C THR A 274 -5.56 -6.22 11.49
N PRO A 275 -5.36 -7.34 10.80
CA PRO A 275 -4.19 -8.22 10.88
C PRO A 275 -2.94 -7.57 10.25
N THR A 276 -1.78 -7.81 10.82
CA THR A 276 -0.48 -7.56 10.18
C THR A 276 0.29 -8.87 10.10
N ILE A 277 0.89 -9.17 8.95
CA ILE A 277 1.81 -10.30 8.78
C ILE A 277 3.19 -9.74 8.43
N VAL A 278 4.17 -10.01 9.28
CA VAL A 278 5.57 -9.64 9.03
C VAL A 278 6.35 -10.88 8.64
N PHE A 279 7.05 -10.80 7.52
CA PHE A 279 7.85 -11.91 6.99
C PHE A 279 9.33 -11.69 7.21
N PHE A 280 9.98 -12.72 7.73
CA PHE A 280 11.42 -12.75 7.95
C PHE A 280 12.04 -13.85 7.09
N ALA A 281 13.15 -13.54 6.43
CA ALA A 281 13.96 -14.53 5.75
C ALA A 281 14.64 -15.49 6.76
N ALA A 282 15.23 -16.56 6.25
CA ALA A 282 15.95 -17.54 7.07
C ALA A 282 17.17 -16.95 7.82
N ASP A 283 17.65 -15.78 7.44
CA ASP A 283 18.71 -15.03 8.13
C ASP A 283 18.17 -14.09 9.25
N GLY A 284 16.87 -14.06 9.47
CA GLY A 284 16.21 -13.26 10.50
C GLY A 284 15.90 -11.82 10.11
N ARG A 285 16.25 -11.37 8.90
CA ARG A 285 15.89 -10.03 8.41
C ARG A 285 14.44 -9.99 7.97
N GLU A 286 13.73 -8.90 8.32
CA GLU A 286 12.44 -8.60 7.72
C GLU A 286 12.62 -8.36 6.22
N VAL A 287 11.79 -9.01 5.40
CA VAL A 287 11.87 -8.94 3.94
C VAL A 287 10.59 -8.45 3.29
N PHE A 288 9.47 -8.57 3.99
CA PHE A 288 8.18 -8.13 3.49
C PHE A 288 7.17 -8.01 4.63
N ARG A 289 6.08 -7.24 4.43
CA ARG A 289 4.96 -7.20 5.37
C ARG A 289 3.64 -6.90 4.70
N ILE A 290 2.58 -7.32 5.33
CA ILE A 290 1.18 -7.03 5.00
C ILE A 290 0.59 -6.32 6.21
N ASP A 291 0.16 -5.07 6.06
CA ASP A 291 -0.40 -4.25 7.17
C ASP A 291 -1.93 -4.17 7.15
N ALA A 292 -2.60 -5.00 6.36
CA ALA A 292 -4.05 -5.03 6.22
C ALA A 292 -4.54 -6.41 5.81
N TYR A 293 -5.85 -6.64 5.86
CA TYR A 293 -6.43 -7.81 5.22
C TYR A 293 -6.27 -7.74 3.71
N LEU A 294 -5.76 -8.80 3.12
CA LEU A 294 -5.68 -8.99 1.68
C LEU A 294 -6.63 -10.10 1.23
N ARG A 295 -7.27 -9.88 0.11
CA ARG A 295 -8.04 -10.91 -0.56
C ARG A 295 -7.15 -12.05 -1.05
N PRO A 296 -7.72 -13.24 -1.29
CA PRO A 296 -6.95 -14.47 -1.49
C PRO A 296 -5.83 -14.38 -2.52
N PHE A 297 -6.07 -13.83 -3.71
CA PHE A 297 -5.04 -13.70 -4.74
C PHE A 297 -3.82 -12.90 -4.25
N HIS A 298 -4.04 -11.80 -3.54
CA HIS A 298 -2.96 -10.97 -3.02
C HIS A 298 -2.25 -11.61 -1.83
N LEU A 299 -2.99 -12.32 -0.97
CA LEU A 299 -2.42 -13.10 0.13
C LEU A 299 -1.53 -14.23 -0.41
N GLU A 300 -2.03 -15.02 -1.36
CA GLU A 300 -1.25 -16.06 -2.04
C GLU A 300 -0.02 -15.51 -2.72
N SER A 301 -0.16 -14.37 -3.40
CA SER A 301 0.98 -13.72 -4.07
C SER A 301 2.02 -13.22 -3.08
N SER A 302 1.61 -12.74 -1.91
CA SER A 302 2.52 -12.30 -0.85
C SER A 302 3.31 -13.47 -0.25
N LEU A 303 2.62 -14.57 0.02
CA LEU A 303 3.26 -15.79 0.52
C LEU A 303 4.24 -16.37 -0.52
N ASP A 304 3.81 -16.48 -1.78
CA ASP A 304 4.63 -16.98 -2.89
C ASP A 304 5.86 -16.08 -3.13
N TYR A 305 5.70 -14.75 -3.04
CA TYR A 305 6.78 -13.78 -3.18
C TYR A 305 7.90 -13.99 -2.17
N VAL A 306 7.55 -14.30 -0.93
CA VAL A 306 8.53 -14.55 0.13
C VAL A 306 9.06 -15.97 0.07
N ALA A 307 8.20 -16.98 -0.08
CA ALA A 307 8.59 -18.40 -0.10
C ALA A 307 9.55 -18.73 -1.25
N SER A 308 9.26 -18.19 -2.45
CA SER A 308 10.14 -18.38 -3.62
C SER A 308 11.43 -17.54 -3.56
N GLY A 309 11.50 -16.57 -2.67
CA GLY A 309 12.61 -15.61 -2.62
C GLY A 309 12.58 -14.56 -3.73
N ALA A 310 11.47 -14.44 -4.48
CA ALA A 310 11.33 -13.53 -5.61
C ALA A 310 11.59 -12.05 -5.27
N TYR A 311 11.41 -11.66 -4.01
CA TYR A 311 11.73 -10.32 -3.52
C TYR A 311 13.20 -9.90 -3.70
N ARG A 312 14.10 -10.86 -3.94
CA ARG A 312 15.53 -10.59 -4.20
C ARG A 312 15.78 -10.13 -5.62
N ASP A 313 15.01 -10.69 -6.58
CA ASP A 313 15.17 -10.44 -8.00
C ASP A 313 14.21 -9.33 -8.49
N GLU A 314 13.01 -9.28 -7.96
CA GLU A 314 12.01 -8.26 -8.25
C GLU A 314 11.58 -7.56 -6.94
N PRO A 315 12.21 -6.46 -6.57
CA PRO A 315 11.90 -5.76 -5.32
C PRO A 315 10.54 -5.03 -5.32
N SER A 316 9.88 -4.90 -6.48
CA SER A 316 8.54 -4.32 -6.59
C SER A 316 7.48 -5.41 -6.51
N PHE A 317 6.78 -5.51 -5.40
CA PHE A 317 5.69 -6.45 -5.24
C PHE A 317 4.57 -6.25 -6.27
N GLN A 318 4.32 -5.02 -6.71
CA GLN A 318 3.31 -4.74 -7.72
C GLN A 318 3.68 -5.31 -9.10
N ARG A 319 4.96 -5.27 -9.50
CA ARG A 319 5.43 -5.95 -10.71
C ARG A 319 5.35 -7.46 -10.59
N TYR A 320 5.72 -7.98 -9.43
CA TYR A 320 5.60 -9.41 -9.16
C TYR A 320 4.15 -9.91 -9.28
N ILE A 321 3.18 -9.20 -8.71
CA ILE A 321 1.75 -9.53 -8.81
C ILE A 321 1.30 -9.54 -10.27
N GLN A 322 1.66 -8.51 -11.05
CA GLN A 322 1.30 -8.43 -12.45
C GLN A 322 1.85 -9.62 -13.24
N ALA A 323 3.16 -9.88 -13.12
CA ALA A 323 3.80 -11.01 -13.79
C ALA A 323 3.22 -12.36 -13.33
N ARG A 324 2.85 -12.50 -12.06
CA ARG A 324 2.18 -13.70 -11.54
C ARG A 324 0.79 -13.87 -12.16
N ALA A 325 0.00 -12.80 -12.22
CA ALA A 325 -1.32 -12.83 -12.83
C ALA A 325 -1.25 -13.20 -14.32
N GLU A 326 -0.26 -12.67 -15.06
CA GLU A 326 -0.02 -13.00 -16.46
C GLU A 326 0.34 -14.47 -16.65
N ARG A 327 1.23 -15.02 -15.81
CA ARG A 327 1.59 -16.46 -15.85
C ARG A 327 0.38 -17.36 -15.62
N ILE A 328 -0.49 -17.02 -14.66
CA ILE A 328 -1.70 -17.78 -14.35
C ILE A 328 -2.67 -17.75 -15.55
N ARG A 329 -2.86 -16.57 -16.17
CA ARG A 329 -3.72 -16.44 -17.36
C ARG A 329 -3.15 -17.17 -18.57
N ALA A 330 -1.85 -17.14 -18.78
CA ALA A 330 -1.17 -17.89 -19.84
C ALA A 330 -1.33 -19.41 -19.66
N GLY A 331 -1.47 -19.88 -18.42
CA GLY A 331 -1.82 -21.27 -18.10
C GLY A 331 -3.30 -21.62 -18.26
N GLY A 332 -4.14 -20.69 -18.77
CA GLY A 332 -5.56 -20.92 -19.04
C GLY A 332 -6.49 -20.70 -17.84
N ALA A 333 -5.98 -20.25 -16.70
CA ALA A 333 -6.79 -19.93 -15.53
C ALA A 333 -7.23 -18.46 -15.51
N THR A 334 -8.40 -18.18 -14.95
CA THR A 334 -8.87 -16.81 -14.72
C THR A 334 -8.29 -16.28 -13.42
N VAL A 335 -7.83 -15.04 -13.46
CA VAL A 335 -7.38 -14.31 -12.27
C VAL A 335 -8.39 -13.23 -11.95
N ASP A 336 -9.08 -13.38 -10.83
CA ASP A 336 -9.92 -12.34 -10.26
C ASP A 336 -9.13 -11.66 -9.13
N LEU A 337 -8.72 -10.42 -9.34
CA LEU A 337 -7.92 -9.66 -8.38
C LEU A 337 -8.73 -9.22 -7.15
N TRP A 338 -10.07 -9.36 -7.22
CA TRP A 338 -10.97 -8.91 -6.16
C TRP A 338 -11.55 -10.06 -5.32
N LYS A 339 -11.54 -11.30 -5.83
CA LYS A 339 -12.07 -12.49 -5.11
C LYS A 339 -10.96 -13.30 -4.44
#